data_2f22c357d2d555dc76acdf2f931d55ac
#
_entry.id   2f22c357d2d555dc76acdf2f931d55ac
#
_cell.length_a   1.000
_cell.length_b   1.000
_cell.length_c   1.000
_cell.angle_alpha   90.00
_cell.angle_beta   90.00
_cell.angle_gamma   90.00
#
_symmetry.space_group_name_H-M   'P 1'
#
loop_
_entity.id
_entity.type
_entity.pdbx_description
1 polymer ?
#
loop_
_entity_poly.entity_id
_entity_poly.type
_entity_poly.pdbx_seq_one_letter_code
_entity_poly.pdbx_strand_id
1 'polypeptide(L)'
;MEHNVCGKTGMKLSQLSFGASSLGGVFHDIRETEAIQAVFTAIEHGMNFIDVSPYYGHYKAETVLGKALKEIPRAKYYLSTKVGRYGKDGVNTWDYSGKRATESVYESMERLH
;
A
#
# COMPACT_ATOMS: atom_id res chain seq x y z
N MET A 1 -10.00 18.69 1.43
CA MET A 1 -9.00 17.93 2.25
C MET A 1 -7.79 18.82 2.48
N GLU A 2 -7.45 19.07 3.73
CA GLU A 2 -6.24 19.79 4.09
C GLU A 2 -4.99 18.94 3.84
N HIS A 3 -3.88 19.60 3.50
CA HIS A 3 -2.61 18.97 3.22
C HIS A 3 -1.50 19.62 4.05
N ASN A 4 -0.62 18.79 4.58
CA ASN A 4 0.53 19.22 5.37
C ASN A 4 1.84 18.80 4.71
N VAL A 5 2.87 19.64 4.83
CA VAL A 5 4.21 19.31 4.32
C VAL A 5 4.85 18.26 5.22
N CYS A 6 5.31 17.17 4.63
CA CYS A 6 6.01 16.10 5.35
C CYS A 6 7.47 16.48 5.61
N GLY A 7 7.74 17.09 6.76
CA GLY A 7 9.09 17.47 7.17
C GLY A 7 9.81 18.31 6.11
N LYS A 8 11.02 17.87 5.71
CA LYS A 8 11.86 18.53 4.70
C LYS A 8 11.76 17.89 3.31
N THR A 9 10.80 16.99 3.09
CA THR A 9 10.70 16.22 1.84
C THR A 9 10.06 17.00 0.68
N GLY A 10 9.34 18.08 0.98
CA GLY A 10 8.54 18.82 0.00
C GLY A 10 7.22 18.14 -0.36
N MET A 11 6.98 16.91 0.10
CA MET A 11 5.71 16.20 -0.14
C MET A 11 4.58 16.86 0.64
N LYS A 12 3.49 17.19 -0.04
CA LYS A 12 2.26 17.69 0.58
C LYS A 12 1.30 16.53 0.75
N LEU A 13 1.21 15.98 1.95
CA LEU A 13 0.37 14.83 2.27
C LEU A 13 -1.00 15.29 2.79
N SER A 14 -2.05 14.59 2.39
CA SER A 14 -3.39 14.80 2.93
C SER A 14 -3.41 14.52 4.43
N GLN A 15 -4.23 15.26 5.15
CA GLN A 15 -4.40 15.11 6.61
C GLN A 15 -4.86 13.70 6.99
N LEU A 16 -5.70 13.09 6.15
CA LEU A 16 -6.07 11.68 6.26
C LEU A 16 -5.31 10.87 5.22
N SER A 17 -4.85 9.69 5.60
CA SER A 17 -4.20 8.73 4.71
C SER A 17 -5.02 7.44 4.62
N PHE A 18 -4.84 6.72 3.53
CA PHE A 18 -5.50 5.44 3.30
C PHE A 18 -4.59 4.28 3.77
N GLY A 19 -4.99 3.60 4.84
CA GLY A 19 -4.32 2.38 5.29
C GLY A 19 -4.87 1.16 4.56
N ALA A 20 -4.05 0.49 3.77
CA ALA A 20 -4.48 -0.57 2.85
C ALA A 20 -4.47 -1.98 3.46
N SER A 21 -4.30 -2.14 4.77
CA SER A 21 -4.23 -3.46 5.41
C SER A 21 -5.49 -4.30 5.21
N SER A 22 -6.67 -3.68 5.27
CA SER A 22 -7.94 -4.36 5.07
C SER A 22 -8.14 -4.93 3.66
N LEU A 23 -7.44 -4.39 2.65
CA LEU A 23 -7.47 -4.94 1.29
C LEU A 23 -6.89 -6.36 1.22
N GLY A 24 -6.07 -6.74 2.19
CA GLY A 24 -5.51 -8.07 2.35
C GLY A 24 -6.39 -9.05 3.14
N GLY A 25 -7.59 -8.64 3.55
CA GLY A 25 -8.46 -9.46 4.38
C GLY A 25 -7.96 -9.61 5.83
N VAL A 26 -7.16 -8.68 6.33
CA VAL A 26 -6.50 -8.77 7.65
C VAL A 26 -7.50 -8.80 8.81
N PHE A 27 -8.59 -8.07 8.69
CA PHE A 27 -9.62 -7.96 9.74
C PHE A 27 -10.82 -8.87 9.48
N HIS A 28 -11.23 -8.98 8.23
CA HIS A 28 -12.31 -9.83 7.74
C HIS A 28 -12.19 -9.97 6.21
N ASP A 29 -12.87 -10.97 5.65
CA ASP A 29 -12.94 -11.11 4.20
C ASP A 29 -13.61 -9.90 3.57
N ILE A 30 -13.06 -9.44 2.46
CA ILE A 30 -13.58 -8.32 1.68
C ILE A 30 -13.63 -8.71 0.20
N ARG A 31 -14.68 -8.31 -0.48
CA ARG A 31 -14.75 -8.49 -1.94
C ARG A 31 -13.76 -7.56 -2.63
N GLU A 32 -13.02 -8.08 -3.60
CA GLU A 32 -12.00 -7.32 -4.32
C GLU A 32 -12.57 -6.06 -4.99
N THR A 33 -13.78 -6.14 -5.55
CA THR A 33 -14.46 -4.99 -6.16
C THR A 33 -14.74 -3.87 -5.16
N GLU A 34 -15.13 -4.20 -3.94
CA GLU A 34 -15.34 -3.24 -2.85
C GLU A 34 -14.02 -2.63 -2.40
N ALA A 35 -12.98 -3.45 -2.30
CA ALA A 35 -11.63 -3.02 -1.94
C ALA A 35 -11.09 -1.98 -2.95
N ILE A 36 -11.21 -2.26 -4.24
CA ILE A 36 -10.79 -1.34 -5.31
C ILE A 36 -11.62 -0.06 -5.29
N GLN A 37 -12.93 -0.16 -5.11
CA GLN A 37 -13.81 1.00 -5.04
C GLN A 37 -13.47 1.90 -3.83
N ALA A 38 -13.09 1.32 -2.70
CA ALA A 38 -12.66 2.09 -1.52
C ALA A 38 -11.41 2.93 -1.81
N VAL A 39 -10.45 2.40 -2.58
CA VAL A 39 -9.27 3.15 -3.00
C VAL A 39 -9.66 4.33 -3.89
N PHE A 40 -10.52 4.11 -4.89
CA PHE A 40 -11.00 5.19 -5.77
C PHE A 40 -11.71 6.27 -4.97
N THR A 41 -12.61 5.88 -4.08
CA THR A 41 -13.35 6.83 -3.22
C THR A 41 -12.39 7.66 -2.36
N ALA A 42 -11.37 7.04 -1.78
CA ALA A 42 -10.38 7.76 -0.97
C ALA A 42 -9.62 8.83 -1.78
N ILE A 43 -9.17 8.48 -2.99
CA ILE A 43 -8.47 9.41 -3.89
C ILE A 43 -9.42 10.54 -4.36
N GLU A 44 -10.65 10.22 -4.72
CA GLU A 44 -11.66 11.20 -5.15
C GLU A 44 -11.98 12.22 -4.03
N HIS A 45 -11.93 11.80 -2.77
CA HIS A 45 -12.11 12.67 -1.61
C HIS A 45 -10.84 13.38 -1.16
N GLY A 46 -9.76 13.29 -1.92
CA GLY A 46 -8.54 14.06 -1.72
C GLY A 46 -7.49 13.41 -0.82
N MET A 47 -7.66 12.14 -0.43
CA MET A 47 -6.57 11.39 0.19
C MET A 47 -5.49 11.13 -0.87
N ASN A 48 -4.26 11.53 -0.59
CA ASN A 48 -3.15 11.35 -1.52
C ASN A 48 -1.97 10.56 -0.93
N PHE A 49 -2.12 10.00 0.26
CA PHE A 49 -1.11 9.15 0.87
C PHE A 49 -1.70 7.77 1.18
N ILE A 50 -1.07 6.73 0.64
CA ILE A 50 -1.49 5.34 0.80
C ILE A 50 -0.36 4.55 1.47
N ASP A 51 -0.68 3.82 2.54
CA ASP A 51 0.27 2.97 3.26
C ASP A 51 -0.16 1.51 3.17
N VAL A 52 0.79 0.64 2.81
CA VAL A 52 0.59 -0.80 2.64
C VAL A 52 1.79 -1.58 3.18
N SER A 53 1.75 -2.89 3.16
CA SER A 53 2.86 -3.78 3.51
C SER A 53 2.78 -5.10 2.75
N PRO A 54 3.92 -5.71 2.38
CA PRO A 54 3.97 -7.09 1.87
C PRO A 54 3.34 -8.08 2.84
N TYR A 55 3.48 -7.85 4.15
CA TYR A 55 2.94 -8.70 5.19
C TYR A 55 1.41 -8.74 5.23
N TYR A 56 0.72 -7.67 4.84
CA TYR A 56 -0.73 -7.57 4.93
C TYR A 56 -1.44 -8.57 4.00
N GLY A 57 -2.02 -9.61 4.60
CA GLY A 57 -2.65 -10.71 3.88
C GLY A 57 -1.66 -11.51 3.03
N HIS A 58 -0.39 -11.59 3.42
CA HIS A 58 0.69 -12.25 2.68
C HIS A 58 0.67 -11.85 1.20
N TYR A 59 1.02 -10.58 0.93
CA TYR A 59 1.09 -9.93 -0.39
C TYR A 59 -0.26 -9.59 -1.03
N LYS A 60 -1.39 -10.05 -0.48
CA LYS A 60 -2.72 -9.80 -1.05
C LYS A 60 -3.08 -8.32 -1.07
N ALA A 61 -2.78 -7.57 0.02
CA ALA A 61 -3.07 -6.14 0.08
C ALA A 61 -2.36 -5.35 -1.02
N GLU A 62 -1.06 -5.60 -1.24
CA GLU A 62 -0.32 -4.96 -2.34
C GLU A 62 -0.87 -5.36 -3.71
N THR A 63 -1.22 -6.63 -3.91
CA THR A 63 -1.76 -7.11 -5.19
C THR A 63 -3.11 -6.47 -5.51
N VAL A 64 -4.02 -6.40 -4.55
CA VAL A 64 -5.33 -5.75 -4.73
C VAL A 64 -5.19 -4.25 -4.91
N LEU A 65 -4.34 -3.61 -4.10
CA LEU A 65 -4.04 -2.18 -4.24
C LEU A 65 -3.47 -1.88 -5.63
N GLY A 66 -2.53 -2.69 -6.11
CA GLY A 66 -1.94 -2.53 -7.44
C GLY A 66 -2.96 -2.54 -8.57
N LYS A 67 -4.01 -3.36 -8.46
CA LYS A 67 -5.11 -3.37 -9.44
C LYS A 67 -5.85 -2.03 -9.49
N ALA A 68 -6.07 -1.40 -8.34
CA ALA A 68 -6.68 -0.07 -8.28
C ALA A 68 -5.72 1.01 -8.82
N LEU A 69 -4.43 0.93 -8.46
CA LEU A 69 -3.44 1.94 -8.82
C LEU A 69 -3.16 2.02 -10.33
N LYS A 70 -3.35 0.92 -11.06
CA LYS A 70 -3.25 0.94 -12.53
C LYS A 70 -4.19 1.95 -13.21
N GLU A 71 -5.35 2.19 -12.61
CA GLU A 71 -6.37 3.08 -13.14
C GLU A 71 -6.23 4.52 -12.61
N ILE A 72 -5.28 4.78 -11.71
CA ILE A 72 -5.10 6.08 -11.07
C ILE A 72 -3.79 6.70 -11.57
N PRO A 73 -3.80 7.94 -12.10
CA PRO A 73 -2.58 8.62 -12.51
C PRO A 73 -1.55 8.67 -11.38
N ARG A 74 -0.31 8.27 -11.64
CA ARG A 74 0.76 8.14 -10.63
C ARG A 74 1.00 9.44 -9.84
N ALA A 75 0.78 10.59 -10.44
CA ALA A 75 0.94 11.90 -9.81
C ALA A 75 -0.14 12.23 -8.76
N LYS A 76 -1.19 11.42 -8.65
CA LYS A 76 -2.29 11.66 -7.72
C LYS A 76 -2.04 11.18 -6.30
N TYR A 77 -0.99 10.36 -6.07
CA TYR A 77 -0.76 9.76 -4.76
C TYR A 77 0.73 9.59 -4.44
N TYR A 78 0.99 9.59 -3.15
CA TYR A 78 2.22 9.08 -2.55
C TYR A 78 1.97 7.68 -2.01
N LEU A 79 2.91 6.79 -2.16
CA LEU A 79 2.78 5.39 -1.80
C LEU A 79 3.91 4.97 -0.87
N SER A 80 3.54 4.38 0.27
CA SER A 80 4.46 3.79 1.24
C SER A 80 4.21 2.29 1.33
N THR A 81 5.28 1.51 1.29
CA THR A 81 5.25 0.11 1.70
C THR A 81 6.38 -0.18 2.67
N LYS A 82 6.56 -1.42 3.06
CA LYS A 82 7.46 -1.81 4.15
C LYS A 82 8.40 -2.92 3.73
N VAL A 83 9.47 -3.07 4.49
CA VAL A 83 10.43 -4.17 4.38
C VAL A 83 10.62 -4.82 5.74
N GLY A 84 11.11 -6.05 5.76
CA GLY A 84 11.55 -6.75 6.97
C GLY A 84 10.62 -7.86 7.45
N ARG A 85 9.32 -7.76 7.24
CA ARG A 85 8.35 -8.78 7.63
C ARG A 85 7.58 -9.27 6.40
N TYR A 86 7.56 -10.59 6.24
CA TYR A 86 7.00 -11.25 5.05
C TYR A 86 6.16 -12.46 5.47
N GLY A 87 5.54 -13.12 4.50
CA GLY A 87 4.89 -14.40 4.67
C GLY A 87 5.40 -15.41 3.64
N LYS A 88 5.43 -16.69 4.03
CA LYS A 88 5.71 -17.81 3.15
C LYS A 88 4.89 -19.02 3.62
N ASP A 89 4.12 -19.60 2.70
CA ASP A 89 3.30 -20.79 2.98
C ASP A 89 2.43 -20.66 4.25
N GLY A 90 1.82 -19.47 4.44
CA GLY A 90 1.00 -19.16 5.61
C GLY A 90 1.79 -18.90 6.90
N VAL A 91 3.12 -18.91 6.86
CA VAL A 91 4.01 -18.66 8.01
C VAL A 91 4.63 -17.28 7.89
N ASN A 92 4.65 -16.55 9.01
CA ASN A 92 5.35 -15.26 9.08
C ASN A 92 6.87 -15.50 9.05
N THR A 93 7.56 -14.68 8.25
CA THR A 93 9.03 -14.68 8.16
C THR A 93 9.55 -13.27 8.35
N TRP A 94 10.74 -13.16 8.96
CA TRP A 94 11.43 -11.89 9.18
C TRP A 94 12.83 -11.97 8.60
N ASP A 95 13.20 -10.97 7.81
CA ASP A 95 14.55 -10.82 7.30
C ASP A 95 14.84 -9.33 7.08
N TYR A 96 15.72 -8.79 7.90
CA TYR A 96 16.11 -7.37 7.89
C TYR A 96 17.43 -7.12 7.17
N SER A 97 17.95 -8.11 6.43
CA SER A 97 19.18 -7.93 5.64
C SER A 97 18.98 -6.92 4.52
N GLY A 98 20.05 -6.20 4.17
CA GLY A 98 20.03 -5.26 3.04
C GLY A 98 19.69 -5.95 1.71
N LYS A 99 20.19 -7.18 1.52
CA LYS A 99 19.85 -8.00 0.35
C LYS A 99 18.34 -8.22 0.24
N ARG A 100 17.71 -8.72 1.32
CA ARG A 100 16.26 -9.01 1.31
C ARG A 100 15.42 -7.74 1.20
N ALA A 101 15.84 -6.65 1.85
CA ALA A 101 15.17 -5.36 1.71
C ALA A 101 15.14 -4.88 0.25
N THR A 102 16.28 -4.98 -0.46
CA THR A 102 16.37 -4.62 -1.88
C THR A 102 15.46 -5.48 -2.75
N GLU A 103 15.50 -6.80 -2.58
CA GLU A 103 14.61 -7.73 -3.29
C GLU A 103 13.14 -7.39 -3.04
N SER A 104 12.78 -7.12 -1.79
CA SER A 104 11.40 -6.79 -1.38
C SER A 104 10.89 -5.52 -2.06
N VAL A 105 11.74 -4.50 -2.22
CA VAL A 105 11.34 -3.26 -2.92
C VAL A 105 10.93 -3.56 -4.37
N TYR A 106 11.74 -4.33 -5.09
CA TYR A 106 11.41 -4.71 -6.47
C TYR A 106 10.15 -5.58 -6.56
N GLU A 107 9.98 -6.53 -5.65
CA GLU A 107 8.76 -7.35 -5.58
C GLU A 107 7.51 -6.50 -5.31
N SER A 108 7.60 -5.54 -4.38
CA SER A 108 6.50 -4.60 -4.10
C SER A 108 6.20 -3.70 -5.30
N MET A 109 7.22 -3.20 -5.98
CA MET A 109 7.04 -2.40 -7.21
C MET A 109 6.31 -3.20 -8.29
N GLU A 110 6.60 -4.49 -8.44
CA GLU A 110 5.92 -5.36 -9.40
C GLU A 110 4.44 -5.55 -9.04
N ARG A 111 4.12 -5.77 -7.75
CA ARG A 111 2.73 -5.92 -7.30
C ARG A 111 1.92 -4.63 -7.36
N LEU A 112 2.56 -3.49 -7.13
CA LEU A 112 1.90 -2.17 -7.00
C LEU A 112 1.85 -1.39 -8.32
N HIS A 113 2.62 -1.85 -9.34
CA HIS A 113 2.74 -1.20 -10.67
C HIS A 113 3.37 0.19 -10.55
#